data_2abbf9741cefea04567d2d4adc1073ec
#
_entry.id   2abbf9741cefea04567d2d4adc1073ec
#
_cell.length_a   1.000
_cell.length_b   1.000
_cell.length_c   1.000
_cell.angle_alpha   90.00
_cell.angle_beta   90.00
_cell.angle_gamma   90.00
#
_symmetry.space_group_name_H-M   'P 1'
#
loop_
_entity.id
_entity.type
_entity.pdbx_description
1 polymer ?
#
loop_
_entity_poly.entity_id
_entity_poly.type
_entity_poly.pdbx_seq_one_letter_code
_entity_poly.pdbx_strand_id
1 'polypeptide(L)'
;MPDRFANGNPSNDIIPGMLEGNVDRNEPFARHGGDLKGIENHLDYIADLGVTSIWLNPIQENDMKEGSYHGYAITDYYQVDRRFGSNEEFRKLTQEANAKGLKVVMDMIFNHCGSDNYLFKDMPSKDWFNFEGNYVQTSFKTATQMDPYASDYEKKIAIDGWFTLTMPDFNQRNRHVATYLIQSSIWWIEYAGINGIRQDTHPYADFDMMARWCKAVNEEYPKFNIVGETWLGNNVLISYWQKDSRLAYPKNSNLPTVMDFPLMEEMNKAFDEETTEWNGGLFRLYEYLSQDIVYSHPMSLLTFLDNHDTSRFYRSEACLLYTS
;
A
#
# COMPACT_ATOMS: atom_id res chain seq x y z
N MET A 1 1.75 -1.76 11.19
CA MET A 1 0.88 -2.95 11.10
C MET A 1 0.07 -3.02 12.38
N PRO A 2 -1.27 -2.78 12.34
CA PRO A 2 -2.11 -2.71 13.55
C PRO A 2 -2.00 -3.96 14.42
N ASP A 3 -2.17 -5.14 13.81
CA ASP A 3 -2.09 -6.43 14.52
C ASP A 3 -0.82 -6.63 15.37
N ARG A 4 0.30 -5.98 14.98
CA ARG A 4 1.62 -6.15 15.59
C ARG A 4 1.99 -5.06 16.59
N PHE A 5 1.20 -4.00 16.69
CA PHE A 5 1.59 -2.81 17.45
C PHE A 5 1.22 -2.93 18.94
N ALA A 6 -0.05 -2.91 19.26
CA ALA A 6 -0.52 -3.00 20.65
C ALA A 6 -1.96 -3.51 20.69
N ASN A 7 -2.26 -4.38 21.66
CA ASN A 7 -3.62 -4.82 21.95
C ASN A 7 -4.23 -3.89 23.00
N GLY A 8 -5.23 -3.12 22.63
CA GLY A 8 -5.96 -2.22 23.51
C GLY A 8 -7.30 -2.76 23.98
N ASN A 9 -7.82 -3.78 23.27
CA ASN A 9 -9.11 -4.40 23.59
C ASN A 9 -9.07 -5.94 23.37
N PRO A 10 -8.61 -6.73 24.35
CA PRO A 10 -8.55 -8.19 24.20
C PRO A 10 -9.90 -8.88 23.92
N SER A 11 -11.02 -8.18 24.07
CA SER A 11 -12.34 -8.77 23.80
C SER A 11 -12.65 -8.93 22.31
N ASN A 12 -11.92 -8.23 21.43
CA ASN A 12 -12.05 -8.34 19.98
C ASN A 12 -11.00 -9.27 19.31
N ASP A 13 -10.09 -9.86 20.08
CA ASP A 13 -9.07 -10.78 19.57
C ASP A 13 -9.67 -11.95 18.78
N ILE A 14 -10.81 -12.45 19.26
CA ILE A 14 -11.55 -13.58 18.66
C ILE A 14 -13.00 -13.18 18.48
N ILE A 15 -13.44 -13.09 17.21
CA ILE A 15 -14.81 -12.76 16.88
C ILE A 15 -15.55 -14.03 16.40
N PRO A 16 -16.65 -14.41 17.05
CA PRO A 16 -17.43 -15.55 16.62
C PRO A 16 -17.89 -15.42 15.16
N GLY A 17 -17.64 -16.47 14.37
CA GLY A 17 -18.03 -16.53 12.95
C GLY A 17 -16.98 -16.01 11.97
N MET A 18 -15.88 -15.44 12.43
CA MET A 18 -14.72 -15.18 11.57
C MET A 18 -13.87 -16.43 11.35
N LEU A 19 -13.28 -16.56 10.16
CA LEU A 19 -12.61 -17.78 9.70
C LEU A 19 -11.30 -18.06 10.43
N GLU A 20 -10.48 -17.03 10.67
CA GLU A 20 -9.26 -17.17 11.49
C GLU A 20 -9.58 -16.71 12.92
N GLY A 21 -9.71 -17.67 13.81
CA GLY A 21 -10.24 -17.47 15.16
C GLY A 21 -9.21 -17.67 16.29
N ASN A 22 -7.91 -17.57 16.03
CA ASN A 22 -6.87 -17.72 17.05
C ASN A 22 -5.90 -16.53 17.04
N VAL A 23 -5.35 -16.26 18.23
CA VAL A 23 -4.23 -15.35 18.43
C VAL A 23 -3.06 -16.16 18.98
N ASP A 24 -1.90 -16.10 18.30
CA ASP A 24 -0.67 -16.74 18.77
C ASP A 24 0.53 -15.84 18.45
N ARG A 25 1.08 -15.20 19.46
CA ARG A 25 2.24 -14.29 19.32
C ARG A 25 3.57 -15.01 19.08
N ASN A 26 3.62 -16.33 19.26
CA ASN A 26 4.81 -17.13 18.97
C ASN A 26 4.85 -17.58 17.51
N GLU A 27 3.72 -17.53 16.80
CA GLU A 27 3.62 -17.87 15.39
C GLU A 27 3.67 -16.61 14.53
N PRO A 28 4.73 -16.40 13.71
CA PRO A 28 4.89 -15.17 12.92
C PRO A 28 3.74 -14.86 11.94
N PHE A 29 3.06 -15.89 11.46
CA PHE A 29 1.98 -15.77 10.49
C PHE A 29 0.57 -15.80 11.10
N ALA A 30 0.44 -16.01 12.41
CA ALA A 30 -0.83 -15.88 13.12
C ALA A 30 -1.12 -14.42 13.50
N ARG A 31 -2.34 -14.14 13.89
CA ARG A 31 -2.71 -12.86 14.50
C ARG A 31 -2.08 -12.71 15.88
N HIS A 32 -1.68 -11.48 16.22
CA HIS A 32 -1.10 -11.13 17.53
C HIS A 32 -2.03 -10.29 18.41
N GLY A 33 -3.19 -9.90 17.89
CA GLY A 33 -4.24 -9.22 18.65
C GLY A 33 -4.04 -7.71 18.83
N GLY A 34 -3.12 -7.09 18.10
CA GLY A 34 -3.06 -5.63 18.06
C GLY A 34 -4.28 -5.04 17.34
N ASP A 35 -4.73 -3.84 17.76
CA ASP A 35 -5.98 -3.23 17.32
C ASP A 35 -5.94 -1.68 17.27
N LEU A 36 -7.02 -1.07 16.80
CA LEU A 36 -7.14 0.39 16.73
C LEU A 36 -7.11 1.05 18.11
N LYS A 37 -7.66 0.38 19.13
CA LYS A 37 -7.64 0.87 20.51
C LYS A 37 -6.22 0.87 21.08
N GLY A 38 -5.41 -0.11 20.73
CA GLY A 38 -3.99 -0.14 21.08
C GLY A 38 -3.23 1.02 20.47
N ILE A 39 -3.51 1.37 19.21
CA ILE A 39 -2.92 2.55 18.57
C ILE A 39 -3.40 3.84 19.25
N GLU A 40 -4.72 3.98 19.48
CA GLU A 40 -5.32 5.13 20.15
C GLU A 40 -4.64 5.40 21.52
N ASN A 41 -4.44 4.35 22.31
CA ASN A 41 -3.81 4.43 23.62
C ASN A 41 -2.34 4.89 23.58
N HIS A 42 -1.68 4.81 22.43
CA HIS A 42 -0.27 5.15 22.24
C HIS A 42 -0.05 6.37 21.33
N LEU A 43 -1.08 7.16 21.02
CA LEU A 43 -0.95 8.36 20.17
C LEU A 43 0.03 9.40 20.74
N ASP A 44 0.10 9.57 22.06
CA ASP A 44 1.07 10.48 22.69
C ASP A 44 2.50 9.99 22.50
N TYR A 45 2.76 8.69 22.71
CA TYR A 45 4.06 8.08 22.42
C TYR A 45 4.46 8.28 20.97
N ILE A 46 3.52 8.05 20.02
CA ILE A 46 3.78 8.21 18.58
C ILE A 46 4.11 9.69 18.26
N ALA A 47 3.38 10.64 18.85
CA ALA A 47 3.63 12.06 18.65
C ALA A 47 4.99 12.48 19.24
N ASP A 48 5.36 11.95 20.41
CA ASP A 48 6.64 12.24 21.09
C ASP A 48 7.85 11.70 20.30
N LEU A 49 7.67 10.70 19.42
CA LEU A 49 8.71 10.28 18.47
C LEU A 49 9.02 11.34 17.40
N GLY A 50 8.23 12.41 17.30
CA GLY A 50 8.42 13.49 16.33
C GLY A 50 7.90 13.17 14.93
N VAL A 51 7.17 12.06 14.74
CA VAL A 51 6.54 11.74 13.45
C VAL A 51 5.34 12.65 13.20
N THR A 52 5.05 12.93 11.94
CA THR A 52 3.94 13.80 11.52
C THR A 52 2.77 13.03 10.93
N SER A 53 2.98 11.76 10.60
CA SER A 53 1.92 10.90 10.06
C SER A 53 2.16 9.44 10.42
N ILE A 54 1.06 8.70 10.50
CA ILE A 54 1.04 7.25 10.65
C ILE A 54 0.40 6.63 9.42
N TRP A 55 1.07 5.66 8.82
CA TRP A 55 0.51 4.80 7.79
C TRP A 55 0.14 3.47 8.42
N LEU A 56 -1.13 3.12 8.32
CA LEU A 56 -1.67 1.84 8.78
C LEU A 56 -1.79 0.89 7.60
N ASN A 57 -1.25 -0.34 7.73
CA ASN A 57 -1.60 -1.44 6.82
C ASN A 57 -3.12 -1.56 6.74
N PRO A 58 -3.66 -2.22 5.71
CA PRO A 58 -5.11 -2.23 5.50
C PRO A 58 -5.89 -2.63 6.75
N ILE A 59 -6.85 -1.80 7.10
CA ILE A 59 -7.70 -2.00 8.28
C ILE A 59 -9.08 -2.56 7.91
N GLN A 60 -9.39 -2.63 6.62
CA GLN A 60 -10.63 -3.21 6.13
C GLN A 60 -10.71 -4.70 6.48
N GLU A 61 -11.93 -5.23 6.55
CA GLU A 61 -12.18 -6.61 6.91
C GLU A 61 -11.40 -7.55 5.99
N ASN A 62 -10.64 -8.45 6.60
CA ASN A 62 -9.85 -9.48 5.94
C ASN A 62 -10.21 -10.84 6.57
N ASP A 63 -11.44 -11.30 6.31
CA ASP A 63 -11.93 -12.55 6.87
C ASP A 63 -11.51 -13.75 6.00
N MET A 64 -10.20 -14.00 6.01
CA MET A 64 -9.56 -15.14 5.36
C MET A 64 -9.23 -16.21 6.40
N LYS A 65 -9.06 -17.46 5.96
CA LYS A 65 -8.76 -18.61 6.84
C LYS A 65 -7.38 -18.52 7.49
N GLU A 66 -6.43 -17.93 6.80
CA GLU A 66 -5.03 -17.83 7.20
C GLU A 66 -4.47 -16.48 6.78
N GLY A 67 -3.53 -15.96 7.56
CA GLY A 67 -2.81 -14.74 7.23
C GLY A 67 -3.64 -13.45 7.29
N SER A 68 -4.81 -13.46 7.91
CA SER A 68 -5.70 -12.30 7.93
C SER A 68 -5.10 -11.06 8.62
N TYR A 69 -4.05 -11.23 9.39
CA TYR A 69 -3.36 -10.17 10.15
C TYR A 69 -2.77 -9.07 9.26
N HIS A 70 -2.37 -9.41 8.03
CA HIS A 70 -1.71 -8.46 7.13
C HIS A 70 -2.66 -7.45 6.49
N GLY A 71 -3.94 -7.81 6.28
CA GLY A 71 -4.98 -6.92 5.76
C GLY A 71 -5.11 -6.87 4.22
N TYR A 72 -4.17 -7.46 3.45
CA TYR A 72 -4.11 -7.29 1.99
C TYR A 72 -5.08 -8.17 1.18
N ALA A 73 -5.85 -9.06 1.82
CA ALA A 73 -6.87 -9.88 1.18
C ALA A 73 -8.28 -9.43 1.63
N ILE A 74 -8.67 -8.21 1.26
CA ILE A 74 -9.89 -7.55 1.74
C ILE A 74 -11.14 -8.33 1.39
N THR A 75 -11.99 -8.59 2.37
CA THR A 75 -13.29 -9.25 2.19
C THR A 75 -14.48 -8.30 2.22
N ASP A 76 -14.33 -7.12 2.85
CA ASP A 76 -15.30 -6.01 2.79
C ASP A 76 -14.58 -4.66 2.76
N TYR A 77 -14.78 -3.87 1.69
CA TYR A 77 -14.13 -2.58 1.47
C TYR A 77 -14.70 -1.44 2.30
N TYR A 78 -15.88 -1.61 2.87
CA TYR A 78 -16.57 -0.57 3.65
C TYR A 78 -16.63 -0.86 5.15
N GLN A 79 -16.02 -1.96 5.59
CA GLN A 79 -16.02 -2.40 6.98
C GLN A 79 -14.58 -2.50 7.50
N VAL A 80 -14.33 -1.94 8.68
CA VAL A 80 -13.12 -2.24 9.46
C VAL A 80 -13.16 -3.70 9.91
N ASP A 81 -12.01 -4.38 9.89
CA ASP A 81 -11.89 -5.74 10.44
C ASP A 81 -12.32 -5.72 11.91
N ARG A 82 -13.31 -6.53 12.23
CA ARG A 82 -13.92 -6.56 13.57
C ARG A 82 -12.93 -6.90 14.68
N ARG A 83 -11.80 -7.53 14.32
CA ARG A 83 -10.70 -7.83 15.26
C ARG A 83 -9.76 -6.63 15.45
N PHE A 84 -9.85 -5.62 14.59
CA PHE A 84 -9.20 -4.31 14.80
C PHE A 84 -10.13 -3.32 15.50
N GLY A 85 -11.44 -3.48 15.36
CA GLY A 85 -12.44 -2.58 15.91
C GLY A 85 -13.61 -2.35 14.96
N SER A 86 -14.14 -1.15 14.96
CA SER A 86 -15.29 -0.72 14.15
C SER A 86 -14.94 0.50 13.29
N ASN A 87 -15.80 0.79 12.30
CA ASN A 87 -15.71 2.01 11.50
C ASN A 87 -15.70 3.27 12.38
N GLU A 88 -16.51 3.26 13.44
CA GLU A 88 -16.63 4.36 14.40
C GLU A 88 -15.34 4.57 15.18
N GLU A 89 -14.71 3.47 15.64
CA GLU A 89 -13.43 3.53 16.35
C GLU A 89 -12.31 4.03 15.44
N PHE A 90 -12.30 3.64 14.16
CA PHE A 90 -11.32 4.16 13.20
C PHE A 90 -11.52 5.67 12.97
N ARG A 91 -12.78 6.12 12.78
CA ARG A 91 -13.08 7.55 12.66
C ARG A 91 -12.61 8.32 13.90
N LYS A 92 -12.86 7.79 15.10
CA LYS A 92 -12.42 8.38 16.36
C LYS A 92 -10.90 8.45 16.44
N LEU A 93 -10.20 7.35 16.13
CA LEU A 93 -8.73 7.31 16.09
C LEU A 93 -8.16 8.41 15.17
N THR A 94 -8.74 8.56 13.98
CA THR A 94 -8.30 9.59 13.01
C THR A 94 -8.49 11.00 13.56
N GLN A 95 -9.63 11.27 14.21
CA GLN A 95 -9.91 12.57 14.85
C GLN A 95 -8.93 12.86 15.99
N GLU A 96 -8.66 11.89 16.86
CA GLU A 96 -7.73 12.05 17.98
C GLU A 96 -6.28 12.22 17.51
N ALA A 97 -5.87 11.45 16.49
CA ALA A 97 -4.56 11.61 15.86
C ALA A 97 -4.40 13.03 15.27
N ASN A 98 -5.39 13.50 14.50
CA ASN A 98 -5.39 14.84 13.93
C ASN A 98 -5.33 15.94 15.00
N ALA A 99 -6.02 15.77 16.13
CA ALA A 99 -5.98 16.70 17.26
C ALA A 99 -4.57 16.80 17.89
N LYS A 100 -3.75 15.75 17.75
CA LYS A 100 -2.34 15.70 18.19
C LYS A 100 -1.35 16.11 17.09
N GLY A 101 -1.84 16.55 15.93
CA GLY A 101 -1.00 16.92 14.76
C GLY A 101 -0.53 15.76 13.91
N LEU A 102 -0.96 14.53 14.22
CA LEU A 102 -0.64 13.33 13.43
C LEU A 102 -1.62 13.18 12.28
N LYS A 103 -1.11 12.97 11.08
CA LYS A 103 -1.91 12.58 9.90
C LYS A 103 -2.11 11.07 9.87
N VAL A 104 -3.25 10.62 9.38
CA VAL A 104 -3.53 9.20 9.20
C VAL A 104 -3.58 8.88 7.70
N VAL A 105 -2.71 7.97 7.26
CA VAL A 105 -2.64 7.44 5.90
C VAL A 105 -3.24 6.04 5.91
N MET A 106 -4.26 5.83 5.09
CA MET A 106 -4.92 4.55 4.93
C MET A 106 -4.33 3.78 3.75
N ASP A 107 -4.04 2.52 3.95
CA ASP A 107 -3.63 1.61 2.88
C ASP A 107 -4.85 1.09 2.14
N MET A 108 -4.83 1.15 0.80
CA MET A 108 -5.92 0.70 -0.05
C MET A 108 -5.42 -0.24 -1.14
N ILE A 109 -6.21 -1.25 -1.47
CA ILE A 109 -5.88 -2.27 -2.46
C ILE A 109 -6.96 -2.27 -3.54
N PHE A 110 -6.59 -1.82 -4.76
CA PHE A 110 -7.51 -1.78 -5.91
C PHE A 110 -7.22 -2.85 -6.96
N ASN A 111 -6.08 -3.51 -6.83
CA ASN A 111 -5.69 -4.58 -7.74
C ASN A 111 -6.51 -5.85 -7.52
N HIS A 112 -6.66 -6.27 -6.28
CA HIS A 112 -7.27 -7.56 -5.93
C HIS A 112 -8.08 -7.45 -4.63
N CYS A 113 -8.80 -8.51 -4.30
CA CYS A 113 -9.44 -8.71 -3.00
C CYS A 113 -9.11 -10.10 -2.44
N GLY A 114 -9.66 -10.46 -1.30
CA GLY A 114 -9.60 -11.82 -0.78
C GLY A 114 -10.59 -12.75 -1.49
N SER A 115 -10.28 -14.03 -1.63
CA SER A 115 -11.20 -15.02 -2.23
C SER A 115 -12.46 -15.27 -1.40
N ASP A 116 -12.46 -14.83 -0.13
CA ASP A 116 -13.65 -14.85 0.72
C ASP A 116 -14.49 -13.55 0.63
N ASN A 117 -14.10 -12.60 -0.23
CA ASN A 117 -14.87 -11.40 -0.54
C ASN A 117 -16.24 -11.77 -1.15
N TYR A 118 -17.31 -11.12 -0.66
CA TYR A 118 -18.68 -11.39 -1.12
C TYR A 118 -18.88 -11.13 -2.61
N LEU A 119 -18.18 -10.13 -3.20
CA LEU A 119 -18.25 -9.85 -4.63
C LEU A 119 -17.57 -10.94 -5.48
N PHE A 120 -16.62 -11.67 -4.90
CA PHE A 120 -16.01 -12.81 -5.58
C PHE A 120 -16.88 -14.06 -5.47
N LYS A 121 -17.48 -14.30 -4.30
CA LYS A 121 -18.38 -15.45 -4.06
C LYS A 121 -19.68 -15.37 -4.85
N ASP A 122 -20.18 -14.16 -5.08
CA ASP A 122 -21.41 -13.90 -5.85
C ASP A 122 -21.13 -12.73 -6.82
N MET A 123 -20.44 -13.06 -7.92
CA MET A 123 -19.99 -12.06 -8.89
C MET A 123 -21.19 -11.37 -9.57
N PRO A 124 -21.24 -10.02 -9.52
CA PRO A 124 -22.32 -9.26 -10.18
C PRO A 124 -22.35 -9.46 -11.70
N SER A 125 -21.20 -9.74 -12.32
CA SER A 125 -21.06 -10.10 -13.73
C SER A 125 -19.77 -10.91 -13.94
N LYS A 126 -19.71 -11.67 -15.04
CA LYS A 126 -18.54 -12.52 -15.36
C LYS A 126 -17.24 -11.72 -15.54
N ASP A 127 -17.35 -10.48 -15.95
CA ASP A 127 -16.22 -9.57 -16.17
C ASP A 127 -15.88 -8.69 -14.95
N TRP A 128 -16.40 -9.06 -13.77
CA TRP A 128 -16.06 -8.35 -12.52
C TRP A 128 -14.59 -8.58 -12.10
N PHE A 129 -14.12 -9.80 -12.34
CA PHE A 129 -12.73 -10.20 -12.12
C PHE A 129 -12.06 -10.59 -13.44
N ASN A 130 -10.77 -10.36 -13.53
CA ASN A 130 -9.97 -10.77 -14.67
C ASN A 130 -10.02 -12.30 -14.82
N PHE A 131 -9.92 -12.77 -16.07
CA PHE A 131 -10.09 -14.19 -16.46
C PHE A 131 -11.44 -14.80 -15.98
N GLU A 132 -12.50 -13.98 -15.90
CA GLU A 132 -13.83 -14.41 -15.45
C GLU A 132 -13.80 -15.12 -14.08
N GLY A 133 -12.92 -14.66 -13.16
CA GLY A 133 -12.74 -15.27 -11.85
C GLY A 133 -11.93 -16.57 -11.83
N ASN A 134 -11.29 -16.95 -12.93
CA ASN A 134 -10.41 -18.11 -12.97
C ASN A 134 -8.97 -17.71 -12.68
N TYR A 135 -8.30 -18.49 -11.83
CA TYR A 135 -6.92 -18.21 -11.46
C TYR A 135 -5.96 -18.34 -12.65
N VAL A 136 -5.24 -17.27 -12.92
CA VAL A 136 -4.09 -17.22 -13.81
C VAL A 136 -3.01 -16.42 -13.10
N GLN A 137 -1.86 -17.03 -12.81
CA GLN A 137 -0.76 -16.37 -12.09
C GLN A 137 -0.24 -15.16 -12.86
N THR A 138 -0.04 -14.02 -12.18
CA THR A 138 0.68 -12.88 -12.77
C THR A 138 2.14 -13.24 -13.05
N SER A 139 2.72 -12.63 -14.09
CA SER A 139 4.15 -12.73 -14.35
C SER A 139 4.99 -11.86 -13.41
N PHE A 140 4.38 -10.96 -12.64
CA PHE A 140 5.03 -9.92 -11.83
C PHE A 140 5.92 -8.95 -12.61
N LYS A 141 5.85 -8.97 -13.94
CA LYS A 141 6.72 -8.16 -14.82
C LYS A 141 6.02 -6.88 -15.29
N THR A 142 5.62 -6.04 -14.36
CA THR A 142 4.90 -4.77 -14.68
C THR A 142 5.68 -3.83 -15.59
N ALA A 143 7.01 -3.93 -15.63
CA ALA A 143 7.84 -3.20 -16.59
C ALA A 143 7.46 -3.45 -18.05
N THR A 144 6.79 -4.57 -18.38
CA THR A 144 6.28 -4.86 -19.74
C THR A 144 5.29 -3.82 -20.23
N GLN A 145 4.61 -3.09 -19.34
CA GLN A 145 3.69 -2.00 -19.71
C GLN A 145 4.42 -0.82 -20.37
N MET A 146 5.67 -0.61 -20.04
CA MET A 146 6.53 0.46 -20.56
C MET A 146 7.45 -0.03 -21.69
N ASP A 147 7.63 -1.34 -21.82
CA ASP A 147 8.48 -1.94 -22.83
C ASP A 147 7.79 -1.89 -24.22
N PRO A 148 8.36 -1.14 -25.20
CA PRO A 148 7.77 -1.04 -26.53
C PRO A 148 7.84 -2.35 -27.32
N TYR A 149 8.63 -3.33 -26.87
CA TYR A 149 8.82 -4.62 -27.52
C TYR A 149 8.02 -5.76 -26.86
N ALA A 150 7.43 -5.52 -25.68
CA ALA A 150 6.62 -6.53 -25.01
C ALA A 150 5.34 -6.81 -25.79
N SER A 151 4.99 -8.09 -25.91
CA SER A 151 3.75 -8.51 -26.53
C SER A 151 2.53 -8.12 -25.70
N ASP A 152 1.36 -8.01 -26.34
CA ASP A 152 0.09 -7.76 -25.64
C ASP A 152 -0.22 -8.87 -24.63
N TYR A 153 0.20 -10.10 -24.90
CA TYR A 153 0.04 -11.23 -23.98
C TYR A 153 0.86 -11.01 -22.70
N GLU A 154 2.14 -10.61 -22.81
CA GLU A 154 2.99 -10.36 -21.65
C GLU A 154 2.47 -9.19 -20.81
N LYS A 155 2.04 -8.10 -21.48
CA LYS A 155 1.39 -6.96 -20.81
C LYS A 155 0.14 -7.39 -20.06
N LYS A 156 -0.72 -8.19 -20.73
CA LYS A 156 -1.96 -8.67 -20.12
C LYS A 156 -1.70 -9.56 -18.91
N ILE A 157 -0.79 -10.53 -18.99
CA ILE A 157 -0.49 -11.42 -17.85
C ILE A 157 0.12 -10.67 -16.67
N ALA A 158 0.87 -9.62 -16.91
CA ALA A 158 1.48 -8.82 -15.85
C ALA A 158 0.44 -8.07 -15.00
N ILE A 159 -0.64 -7.58 -15.61
CA ILE A 159 -1.63 -6.72 -14.94
C ILE A 159 -2.97 -7.38 -14.68
N ASP A 160 -3.35 -8.39 -15.45
CA ASP A 160 -4.62 -9.12 -15.25
C ASP A 160 -4.42 -10.39 -14.40
N GLY A 161 -3.17 -10.83 -14.23
CA GLY A 161 -2.86 -12.04 -13.47
C GLY A 161 -2.97 -11.84 -11.96
N TRP A 162 -3.42 -12.87 -11.26
CA TRP A 162 -3.58 -12.88 -9.81
C TRP A 162 -2.25 -13.09 -9.09
N PHE A 163 -2.07 -12.50 -7.93
CA PHE A 163 -0.88 -12.72 -7.10
C PHE A 163 -0.84 -14.14 -6.53
N THR A 164 -1.94 -14.59 -6.00
CA THR A 164 -2.12 -15.93 -5.44
C THR A 164 -3.52 -16.45 -5.75
N LEU A 165 -3.76 -17.73 -5.52
CA LEU A 165 -5.08 -18.35 -5.65
C LEU A 165 -6.13 -17.68 -4.73
N THR A 166 -5.70 -17.10 -3.61
CA THR A 166 -6.58 -16.47 -2.62
C THR A 166 -6.76 -14.96 -2.82
N MET A 167 -6.17 -14.40 -3.89
CA MET A 167 -6.24 -12.96 -4.20
C MET A 167 -6.75 -12.75 -5.63
N PRO A 168 -8.08 -12.93 -5.87
CA PRO A 168 -8.68 -12.67 -7.18
C PRO A 168 -8.49 -11.22 -7.62
N ASP A 169 -8.06 -11.07 -8.87
CA ASP A 169 -7.71 -9.79 -9.48
C ASP A 169 -8.95 -9.12 -10.08
N PHE A 170 -9.20 -7.87 -9.69
CA PHE A 170 -10.31 -7.08 -10.21
C PHE A 170 -10.10 -6.68 -11.67
N ASN A 171 -11.14 -6.72 -12.45
CA ASN A 171 -11.16 -6.10 -13.77
C ASN A 171 -11.53 -4.62 -13.67
N GLN A 172 -10.56 -3.76 -13.42
CA GLN A 172 -10.77 -2.31 -13.25
C GLN A 172 -11.25 -1.62 -14.55
N ARG A 173 -11.19 -2.27 -15.70
CA ARG A 173 -11.78 -1.79 -16.98
C ARG A 173 -13.31 -1.91 -16.97
N ASN A 174 -13.88 -2.79 -16.14
CA ASN A 174 -15.30 -2.79 -15.88
C ASN A 174 -15.69 -1.50 -15.13
N ARG A 175 -16.62 -0.72 -15.72
CA ARG A 175 -17.02 0.57 -15.17
C ARG A 175 -17.59 0.49 -13.75
N HIS A 176 -18.24 -0.62 -13.41
CA HIS A 176 -18.88 -0.78 -12.10
C HIS A 176 -17.83 -1.12 -11.03
N VAL A 177 -16.83 -1.95 -11.36
CA VAL A 177 -15.66 -2.19 -10.51
C VAL A 177 -14.92 -0.87 -10.25
N ALA A 178 -14.60 -0.12 -11.31
CA ALA A 178 -13.95 1.17 -11.19
C ALA A 178 -14.73 2.14 -10.30
N THR A 179 -16.05 2.25 -10.51
CA THR A 179 -16.91 3.12 -9.69
C THR A 179 -16.92 2.67 -8.22
N TYR A 180 -17.04 1.37 -7.96
CA TYR A 180 -17.04 0.81 -6.61
C TYR A 180 -15.75 1.16 -5.86
N LEU A 181 -14.59 0.94 -6.48
CA LEU A 181 -13.29 1.22 -5.87
C LEU A 181 -13.06 2.73 -5.65
N ILE A 182 -13.39 3.58 -6.64
CA ILE A 182 -13.29 5.04 -6.51
C ILE A 182 -14.18 5.55 -5.38
N GLN A 183 -15.43 5.11 -5.35
CA GLN A 183 -16.38 5.54 -4.32
C GLN A 183 -16.01 5.05 -2.93
N SER A 184 -15.43 3.85 -2.80
CA SER A 184 -14.97 3.37 -1.50
C SER A 184 -13.88 4.26 -0.91
N SER A 185 -12.93 4.73 -1.75
CA SER A 185 -11.89 5.64 -1.26
C SER A 185 -12.43 7.01 -0.84
N ILE A 186 -13.32 7.59 -1.65
CA ILE A 186 -13.99 8.86 -1.31
C ILE A 186 -14.81 8.71 -0.03
N TRP A 187 -15.51 7.58 0.13
CA TRP A 187 -16.28 7.31 1.34
C TRP A 187 -15.39 7.28 2.59
N TRP A 188 -14.21 6.62 2.54
CA TRP A 188 -13.29 6.62 3.67
C TRP A 188 -12.70 8.00 3.97
N ILE A 189 -12.42 8.82 2.93
CA ILE A 189 -11.99 10.21 3.11
C ILE A 189 -13.05 11.00 3.89
N GLU A 190 -14.30 10.92 3.45
CA GLU A 190 -15.42 11.65 4.06
C GLU A 190 -15.81 11.11 5.44
N TYR A 191 -15.94 9.79 5.55
CA TYR A 191 -16.43 9.16 6.77
C TYR A 191 -15.40 9.22 7.91
N ALA A 192 -14.17 8.83 7.63
CA ALA A 192 -13.14 8.71 8.66
C ALA A 192 -12.25 9.96 8.78
N GLY A 193 -12.24 10.84 7.77
CA GLY A 193 -11.38 12.02 7.76
C GLY A 193 -9.89 11.68 7.63
N ILE A 194 -9.55 10.64 6.88
CA ILE A 194 -8.16 10.28 6.59
C ILE A 194 -7.44 11.40 5.85
N ASN A 195 -6.12 11.47 5.97
CA ASN A 195 -5.34 12.58 5.43
C ASN A 195 -4.52 12.21 4.18
N GLY A 196 -4.43 10.94 3.86
CA GLY A 196 -3.74 10.43 2.70
C GLY A 196 -4.08 8.96 2.44
N ILE A 197 -3.73 8.49 1.26
CA ILE A 197 -3.84 7.09 0.86
C ILE A 197 -2.48 6.59 0.41
N ARG A 198 -2.08 5.41 0.85
CA ARG A 198 -1.08 4.59 0.18
C ARG A 198 -1.82 3.56 -0.66
N GLN A 199 -1.56 3.55 -1.95
CA GLN A 199 -2.16 2.59 -2.87
C GLN A 199 -1.23 1.43 -3.11
N ASP A 200 -1.63 0.29 -2.61
CA ASP A 200 -0.95 -0.99 -2.77
C ASP A 200 -0.81 -1.38 -4.24
N THR A 201 0.32 -1.96 -4.59
CA THR A 201 0.59 -2.57 -5.90
C THR A 201 0.14 -1.72 -7.11
N HIS A 202 0.32 -0.40 -7.03
CA HIS A 202 -0.20 0.56 -8.01
C HIS A 202 0.06 0.20 -9.48
N PRO A 203 1.25 -0.30 -9.88
CA PRO A 203 1.55 -0.67 -11.27
C PRO A 203 0.85 -1.93 -11.78
N TYR A 204 0.18 -2.69 -10.93
CA TYR A 204 -0.50 -3.92 -11.32
C TYR A 204 -1.96 -3.69 -11.72
N ALA A 205 -2.59 -2.60 -11.28
CA ALA A 205 -3.94 -2.24 -11.66
C ALA A 205 -3.99 -1.53 -13.03
N ASP A 206 -5.16 -1.48 -13.65
CA ASP A 206 -5.36 -0.81 -14.94
C ASP A 206 -4.97 0.68 -14.85
N PHE A 207 -4.00 1.10 -15.68
CA PHE A 207 -3.44 2.45 -15.68
C PHE A 207 -4.50 3.54 -15.84
N ASP A 208 -5.43 3.35 -16.77
CA ASP A 208 -6.41 4.39 -17.09
C ASP A 208 -7.47 4.53 -16.00
N MET A 209 -7.82 3.43 -15.32
CA MET A 209 -8.68 3.49 -14.13
C MET A 209 -7.97 4.17 -12.97
N MET A 210 -6.73 3.80 -12.68
CA MET A 210 -5.94 4.41 -11.60
C MET A 210 -5.73 5.90 -11.82
N ALA A 211 -5.47 6.32 -13.07
CA ALA A 211 -5.36 7.73 -13.44
C ALA A 211 -6.68 8.50 -13.23
N ARG A 212 -7.82 7.90 -13.56
CA ARG A 212 -9.16 8.49 -13.30
C ARG A 212 -9.44 8.60 -11.80
N TRP A 213 -9.08 7.59 -11.03
CA TRP A 213 -9.21 7.62 -9.58
C TRP A 213 -8.37 8.74 -8.96
N CYS A 214 -7.06 8.80 -9.26
CA CYS A 214 -6.20 9.87 -8.77
C CYS A 214 -6.74 11.25 -9.14
N LYS A 215 -7.21 11.41 -10.38
CA LYS A 215 -7.84 12.66 -10.84
C LYS A 215 -9.08 13.00 -10.03
N ALA A 216 -10.02 12.04 -9.85
CA ALA A 216 -11.26 12.27 -9.11
C ALA A 216 -10.99 12.71 -7.66
N VAL A 217 -10.05 12.03 -6.97
CA VAL A 217 -9.68 12.41 -5.60
C VAL A 217 -9.00 13.76 -5.55
N ASN A 218 -8.05 14.05 -6.45
CA ASN A 218 -7.32 15.32 -6.44
C ASN A 218 -8.19 16.54 -6.85
N GLU A 219 -9.22 16.34 -7.68
CA GLU A 219 -10.18 17.39 -8.02
C GLU A 219 -11.11 17.73 -6.85
N GLU A 220 -11.57 16.72 -6.12
CA GLU A 220 -12.43 16.91 -4.94
C GLU A 220 -11.62 17.41 -3.73
N TYR A 221 -10.41 16.86 -3.53
CA TYR A 221 -9.52 17.17 -2.40
C TYR A 221 -8.14 17.63 -2.88
N PRO A 222 -7.98 18.89 -3.33
CA PRO A 222 -6.74 19.37 -3.97
C PRO A 222 -5.47 19.31 -3.10
N LYS A 223 -5.61 19.17 -1.79
CA LYS A 223 -4.50 19.05 -0.82
C LYS A 223 -4.28 17.63 -0.31
N PHE A 224 -5.08 16.68 -0.79
CA PHE A 224 -4.97 15.28 -0.39
C PHE A 224 -3.83 14.60 -1.13
N ASN A 225 -3.04 13.79 -0.44
CA ASN A 225 -1.94 13.06 -1.08
C ASN A 225 -2.26 11.59 -1.27
N ILE A 226 -1.89 11.09 -2.45
CA ILE A 226 -1.92 9.67 -2.78
C ILE A 226 -0.48 9.25 -3.05
N VAL A 227 -0.04 8.22 -2.34
CA VAL A 227 1.25 7.56 -2.55
C VAL A 227 1.00 6.23 -3.22
N GLY A 228 1.52 6.03 -4.43
CA GLY A 228 1.47 4.72 -5.09
C GLY A 228 2.68 3.88 -4.71
N GLU A 229 2.42 2.64 -4.30
CA GLU A 229 3.50 1.66 -4.22
C GLU A 229 3.95 1.29 -5.63
N THR A 230 5.10 1.80 -6.01
CA THR A 230 5.72 1.61 -7.32
C THR A 230 7.01 0.80 -7.17
N TRP A 231 6.88 -0.45 -6.74
CA TRP A 231 8.04 -1.31 -6.51
C TRP A 231 8.64 -1.78 -7.84
N LEU A 232 9.53 -0.97 -8.37
CA LEU A 232 10.22 -1.18 -9.64
C LEU A 232 11.73 -0.94 -9.47
N GLY A 233 12.54 -1.59 -10.29
CA GLY A 233 13.99 -1.71 -10.07
C GLY A 233 14.83 -0.50 -10.44
N ASN A 234 14.25 0.61 -10.95
CA ASN A 234 15.00 1.83 -11.28
C ASN A 234 14.10 3.06 -11.41
N ASN A 235 14.71 4.23 -11.34
CA ASN A 235 14.04 5.55 -11.37
C ASN A 235 13.26 5.79 -12.65
N VAL A 236 13.74 5.32 -13.80
CA VAL A 236 13.05 5.51 -15.09
C VAL A 236 11.69 4.81 -15.07
N LEU A 237 11.64 3.56 -14.59
CA LEU A 237 10.41 2.79 -14.48
C LEU A 237 9.44 3.41 -13.46
N ILE A 238 9.94 3.89 -12.32
CA ILE A 238 9.10 4.54 -11.29
C ILE A 238 8.57 5.88 -11.78
N SER A 239 9.41 6.69 -12.44
CA SER A 239 9.02 8.02 -12.92
C SER A 239 7.88 7.98 -13.95
N TYR A 240 7.71 6.86 -14.67
CA TYR A 240 6.56 6.64 -15.56
C TYR A 240 5.21 6.79 -14.83
N TRP A 241 5.14 6.35 -13.57
CA TRP A 241 3.93 6.36 -12.78
C TRP A 241 3.66 7.69 -12.06
N GLN A 242 4.61 8.61 -12.04
CA GLN A 242 4.40 9.90 -11.41
C GLN A 242 3.55 10.81 -12.31
N LYS A 243 2.71 11.63 -11.70
CA LYS A 243 1.94 12.70 -12.38
C LYS A 243 2.85 13.53 -13.31
N ASP A 244 2.33 13.88 -14.49
CA ASP A 244 3.00 14.69 -15.50
C ASP A 244 4.31 14.08 -16.06
N SER A 245 4.49 12.78 -15.91
CA SER A 245 5.64 12.07 -16.47
C SER A 245 5.70 12.18 -17.98
N ARG A 246 6.84 12.63 -18.50
CA ARG A 246 7.09 12.69 -19.96
C ARG A 246 7.19 11.30 -20.57
N LEU A 247 7.56 10.30 -19.78
CA LEU A 247 7.69 8.91 -20.23
C LEU A 247 6.33 8.23 -20.45
N ALA A 248 5.28 8.71 -19.77
CA ALA A 248 3.92 8.20 -19.94
C ALA A 248 3.14 8.91 -21.05
N TYR A 249 3.67 10.01 -21.61
CA TYR A 249 2.96 10.81 -22.63
C TYR A 249 2.49 9.94 -23.81
N PRO A 250 1.26 10.08 -24.32
CA PRO A 250 0.27 11.13 -23.98
C PRO A 250 -0.61 10.83 -22.74
N LYS A 251 -0.39 9.72 -22.03
CA LYS A 251 -1.10 9.41 -20.78
C LYS A 251 -0.54 10.22 -19.62
N ASN A 252 -1.36 10.39 -18.57
CA ASN A 252 -0.96 10.96 -17.30
C ASN A 252 -1.57 10.14 -16.17
N SER A 253 -0.76 9.61 -15.28
CA SER A 253 -1.22 8.81 -14.14
C SER A 253 -2.01 9.64 -13.13
N ASN A 254 -1.78 10.95 -13.07
CA ASN A 254 -2.27 11.85 -12.03
C ASN A 254 -1.85 11.46 -10.59
N LEU A 255 -0.93 10.51 -10.44
CA LEU A 255 -0.43 10.04 -9.14
C LEU A 255 0.57 11.06 -8.57
N PRO A 256 0.26 11.74 -7.44
CA PRO A 256 1.13 12.81 -6.94
C PRO A 256 2.48 12.31 -6.44
N THR A 257 2.49 11.18 -5.74
CA THR A 257 3.68 10.65 -5.05
C THR A 257 3.90 9.19 -5.38
N VAL A 258 5.14 8.83 -5.65
CA VAL A 258 5.60 7.45 -5.90
C VAL A 258 6.60 7.03 -4.82
N MET A 259 6.67 5.74 -4.49
CA MET A 259 7.63 5.20 -3.52
C MET A 259 8.97 4.93 -4.20
N ASP A 260 10.05 5.43 -3.58
CA ASP A 260 11.41 5.33 -4.10
C ASP A 260 12.13 4.09 -3.56
N PHE A 261 11.77 2.92 -4.07
CA PHE A 261 12.41 1.65 -3.71
C PHE A 261 13.90 1.59 -4.08
N PRO A 262 14.34 2.07 -5.26
CA PRO A 262 15.76 2.06 -5.58
C PRO A 262 16.61 2.91 -4.63
N LEU A 263 16.12 4.07 -4.17
CA LEU A 263 16.84 4.84 -3.14
C LEU A 263 16.99 4.03 -1.86
N MET A 264 15.92 3.37 -1.41
CA MET A 264 15.96 2.50 -0.23
C MET A 264 17.04 1.41 -0.37
N GLU A 265 17.12 0.77 -1.54
CA GLU A 265 18.14 -0.25 -1.83
C GLU A 265 19.55 0.34 -1.84
N GLU A 266 19.75 1.49 -2.50
CA GLU A 266 21.06 2.16 -2.53
C GLU A 266 21.48 2.69 -1.16
N MET A 267 20.56 3.19 -0.35
CA MET A 267 20.84 3.57 1.04
C MET A 267 21.27 2.37 1.87
N ASN A 268 20.57 1.25 1.79
CA ASN A 268 20.96 0.03 2.50
C ASN A 268 22.37 -0.42 2.11
N LYS A 269 22.68 -0.44 0.81
CA LYS A 269 24.04 -0.77 0.32
C LYS A 269 25.08 0.24 0.81
N ALA A 270 24.77 1.54 0.71
CA ALA A 270 25.70 2.60 1.09
C ALA A 270 26.11 2.54 2.56
N PHE A 271 25.20 2.13 3.45
CA PHE A 271 25.49 1.95 4.87
C PHE A 271 26.11 0.59 5.23
N ASP A 272 25.89 -0.44 4.41
CA ASP A 272 26.48 -1.77 4.62
C ASP A 272 27.93 -1.87 4.06
N GLU A 273 28.33 -0.98 3.13
CA GLU A 273 29.63 -1.01 2.49
C GLU A 273 30.69 -0.26 3.29
N GLU A 274 31.70 -0.98 3.78
CA GLU A 274 32.95 -0.41 4.28
C GLU A 274 33.97 -0.29 3.13
N THR A 275 33.93 0.82 2.42
CA THR A 275 34.85 1.02 1.26
C THR A 275 35.35 2.45 1.16
N THR A 276 36.56 2.59 0.60
CA THR A 276 37.13 3.87 0.19
C THR A 276 37.05 4.08 -1.33
N GLU A 277 36.43 3.19 -2.04
CA GLU A 277 36.28 3.26 -3.49
C GLU A 277 35.39 4.45 -3.91
N TRP A 278 35.67 5.03 -5.07
CA TRP A 278 34.98 6.23 -5.59
C TRP A 278 33.46 6.10 -5.71
N ASN A 279 32.97 4.90 -5.97
CA ASN A 279 31.57 4.60 -6.24
C ASN A 279 30.93 3.74 -5.16
N GLY A 280 31.58 3.60 -4.00
CA GLY A 280 31.10 2.79 -2.89
C GLY A 280 30.66 3.62 -1.69
N GLY A 281 30.03 2.97 -0.72
CA GLY A 281 29.53 3.61 0.49
C GLY A 281 28.59 4.79 0.18
N LEU A 282 28.66 5.85 0.97
CA LEU A 282 27.79 7.03 0.82
C LEU A 282 27.96 7.78 -0.53
N PHE A 283 29.05 7.58 -1.27
CA PHE A 283 29.21 8.17 -2.61
C PHE A 283 28.16 7.68 -3.61
N ARG A 284 27.64 6.47 -3.44
CA ARG A 284 26.53 5.94 -4.25
C ARG A 284 25.32 6.88 -4.28
N LEU A 285 25.03 7.51 -3.15
CA LEU A 285 23.84 8.37 -3.02
C LEU A 285 23.97 9.62 -3.88
N TYR A 286 25.15 10.17 -4.10
CA TYR A 286 25.34 11.33 -4.99
C TYR A 286 25.00 10.97 -6.43
N GLU A 287 25.47 9.82 -6.93
CA GLU A 287 25.15 9.35 -8.28
C GLU A 287 23.67 9.01 -8.41
N TYR A 288 23.11 8.35 -7.39
CA TYR A 288 21.69 8.00 -7.38
C TYR A 288 20.81 9.25 -7.43
N LEU A 289 20.98 10.19 -6.52
CA LEU A 289 20.18 11.40 -6.43
C LEU A 289 20.29 12.29 -7.69
N SER A 290 21.39 12.22 -8.42
CA SER A 290 21.52 12.91 -9.71
C SER A 290 20.55 12.38 -10.77
N GLN A 291 20.06 11.16 -10.63
CA GLN A 291 19.08 10.55 -11.53
C GLN A 291 17.66 11.05 -11.31
N ASP A 292 17.39 11.80 -10.25
CA ASP A 292 16.08 12.38 -9.95
C ASP A 292 15.58 13.36 -11.03
N ILE A 293 16.46 13.75 -11.94
CA ILE A 293 16.16 14.51 -13.15
C ILE A 293 15.08 13.84 -14.03
N VAL A 294 14.88 12.52 -13.91
CA VAL A 294 13.86 11.77 -14.68
C VAL A 294 12.44 11.99 -14.14
N TYR A 295 12.31 12.39 -12.88
CA TYR A 295 11.02 12.64 -12.26
C TYR A 295 10.47 14.01 -12.66
N SER A 296 9.17 14.08 -12.90
CA SER A 296 8.47 15.37 -13.13
C SER A 296 8.39 16.20 -11.84
N HIS A 297 8.30 15.54 -10.70
CA HIS A 297 8.19 16.15 -9.37
C HIS A 297 9.12 15.45 -8.37
N PRO A 298 10.46 15.68 -8.43
CA PRO A 298 11.42 14.94 -7.60
C PRO A 298 11.23 15.18 -6.10
N MET A 299 10.66 16.31 -5.69
CA MET A 299 10.33 16.59 -4.29
C MET A 299 9.04 15.89 -3.80
N SER A 300 8.36 15.16 -4.68
CA SER A 300 7.15 14.38 -4.37
C SER A 300 7.44 12.88 -4.45
N LEU A 301 8.57 12.45 -3.91
CA LEU A 301 8.94 11.05 -3.73
C LEU A 301 8.74 10.66 -2.26
N LEU A 302 8.17 9.49 -2.00
CA LEU A 302 8.22 8.88 -0.68
C LEU A 302 9.53 8.11 -0.55
N THR A 303 10.49 8.73 0.12
CA THR A 303 11.76 8.10 0.48
C THR A 303 11.62 7.36 1.81
N PHE A 304 12.26 6.21 1.97
CA PHE A 304 12.18 5.39 3.17
C PHE A 304 13.41 4.49 3.30
N LEU A 305 13.69 4.01 4.50
CA LEU A 305 14.80 3.09 4.79
C LEU A 305 14.37 1.63 4.77
N ASP A 306 13.19 1.36 5.27
CA ASP A 306 12.54 0.05 5.25
C ASP A 306 11.01 0.21 5.33
N ASN A 307 10.29 -0.88 5.10
CA ASN A 307 8.85 -0.97 5.31
C ASN A 307 8.47 -2.39 5.78
N HIS A 308 7.18 -2.72 5.80
CA HIS A 308 6.68 -4.02 6.25
C HIS A 308 7.01 -5.20 5.31
N ASP A 309 7.41 -4.93 4.05
CA ASP A 309 7.76 -5.94 3.04
C ASP A 309 9.26 -6.14 2.89
N THR A 310 10.07 -5.27 3.50
CA THR A 310 11.53 -5.29 3.39
C THR A 310 12.18 -5.68 4.71
N SER A 311 13.44 -6.09 4.65
CA SER A 311 14.25 -6.25 5.86
C SER A 311 14.40 -4.92 6.57
N ARG A 312 14.48 -4.94 7.90
CA ARG A 312 14.75 -3.73 8.68
C ARG A 312 16.11 -3.14 8.31
N PHE A 313 16.16 -1.83 8.15
CA PHE A 313 17.41 -1.10 7.94
C PHE A 313 18.35 -1.32 9.12
N TYR A 314 17.83 -1.28 10.35
CA TYR A 314 18.55 -1.64 11.55
C TYR A 314 18.83 -3.15 11.61
N ARG A 315 20.09 -3.57 11.39
CA ARG A 315 20.51 -4.99 11.37
C ARG A 315 21.67 -5.31 12.33
N SER A 316 22.33 -4.29 12.90
CA SER A 316 23.50 -4.46 13.77
C SER A 316 23.56 -3.38 14.84
N GLU A 317 24.37 -3.62 15.90
CA GLU A 317 24.62 -2.64 16.97
C GLU A 317 25.17 -1.31 16.45
N ALA A 318 25.87 -1.30 15.31
CA ALA A 318 26.38 -0.09 14.68
C ALA A 318 25.26 0.89 14.26
N CYS A 319 24.10 0.38 13.88
CA CYS A 319 22.94 1.20 13.54
C CYS A 319 22.29 1.86 14.76
N LEU A 320 22.38 1.28 15.97
CA LEU A 320 21.86 1.88 17.22
C LEU A 320 22.49 3.24 17.54
N LEU A 321 23.74 3.44 17.17
CA LEU A 321 24.47 4.68 17.45
C LEU A 321 23.99 5.89 16.64
N TYR A 322 23.23 5.66 15.55
CA TYR A 322 22.72 6.70 14.66
C TYR A 322 21.21 6.94 14.78
N THR A 323 20.50 6.11 15.55
CA THR A 323 19.04 6.20 15.75
C THR A 323 18.62 6.55 17.16
N SER A 324 19.59 6.77 18.07
CA SER A 324 19.37 7.23 19.46
C SER A 324 19.47 8.74 19.59
#